data_222503b16be682f3120c082c49c3d600
#
_entry.id   222503b16be682f3120c082c49c3d600
#
_cell.length_a   1.000
_cell.length_b   1.000
_cell.length_c   1.000
_cell.angle_alpha   90.00
_cell.angle_beta   90.00
_cell.angle_gamma   90.00
#
_symmetry.space_group_name_H-M   'P 1'
#
loop_
_entity.id
_entity.type
_entity.pdbx_description
1 polymer ?
#
loop_
_entity_poly.entity_id
_entity_poly.type
_entity_poly.pdbx_seq_one_letter_code
_entity_poly.pdbx_strand_id
1 'polypeptide(L)'
;MQKKTRLDVAVFEGGYAPSREKAKAIIMAGQVYVNNQKVDKAGFELKEGDKLEVRGKTLKYVSRGGLKLEKAMQVFPITLADKICMDVGASTGGFTDCMLQNGAKRVYSVDVGYGQLAWSLRTDDRVVNLERTNFRHITEEQVPEAIDFASVDVSFISLKHIFPNLHLLLRPCGQAVCLIKPQFEAGRDKVGKKGVVREAATHLEVVERVIGMAIENGFSVLGLEFSPVKGPEGNIEYLLYVEKSEAPAVAREVDPAALVGRSHEALV
;
A
#
# COMPACT_ATOMS: atom_id res chain seq x y z
N MET A 1 24.36 -33.90 22.54
CA MET A 1 23.93 -32.53 22.92
C MET A 1 22.66 -32.22 22.13
N GLN A 2 21.54 -32.02 22.79
CA GLN A 2 20.29 -31.66 22.11
C GLN A 2 20.47 -30.27 21.45
N LYS A 3 20.14 -30.16 20.17
CA LYS A 3 20.24 -28.92 19.40
C LYS A 3 19.15 -27.96 19.87
N LYS A 4 19.52 -26.99 20.69
CA LYS A 4 18.60 -25.95 21.15
C LYS A 4 18.51 -24.88 20.09
N THR A 5 17.30 -24.55 19.63
CA THR A 5 17.05 -23.51 18.64
C THR A 5 16.31 -22.35 19.32
N ARG A 6 16.80 -21.11 19.12
CA ARG A 6 16.12 -19.93 19.64
C ARG A 6 14.78 -19.73 18.96
N LEU A 7 13.79 -19.26 19.69
CA LEU A 7 12.44 -19.04 19.19
C LEU A 7 12.37 -18.05 18.03
N ASP A 8 13.14 -16.94 18.08
CA ASP A 8 13.20 -15.97 16.99
C ASP A 8 13.78 -16.56 15.69
N VAL A 9 14.70 -17.49 15.81
CA VAL A 9 15.27 -18.24 14.68
C VAL A 9 14.26 -19.23 14.14
N ALA A 10 13.65 -20.04 15.01
CA ALA A 10 12.67 -21.06 14.59
C ALA A 10 11.42 -20.45 13.94
N VAL A 11 10.94 -19.31 14.43
CA VAL A 11 9.80 -18.58 13.82
C VAL A 11 10.17 -18.04 12.42
N PHE A 12 11.39 -17.56 12.24
CA PHE A 12 11.88 -17.10 10.94
C PHE A 12 12.11 -18.26 9.97
N GLU A 13 12.85 -19.29 10.40
CA GLU A 13 13.15 -20.47 9.57
C GLU A 13 11.91 -21.30 9.23
N GLY A 14 10.91 -21.31 10.11
CA GLY A 14 9.60 -21.92 9.88
C GLY A 14 8.69 -21.13 8.94
N GLY A 15 9.14 -19.99 8.39
CA GLY A 15 8.37 -19.17 7.45
C GLY A 15 7.22 -18.36 8.09
N TYR A 16 7.14 -18.30 9.42
CA TYR A 16 6.09 -17.54 10.12
C TYR A 16 6.34 -16.02 10.12
N ALA A 17 7.54 -15.58 9.78
CA ALA A 17 7.90 -14.17 9.68
C ALA A 17 8.93 -13.96 8.57
N PRO A 18 8.88 -12.82 7.83
CA PRO A 18 9.78 -12.54 6.71
C PRO A 18 11.20 -12.16 7.13
N SER A 19 11.45 -11.87 8.41
CA SER A 19 12.77 -11.58 8.97
C SER A 19 12.81 -11.92 10.47
N ARG A 20 14.03 -12.04 11.02
CA ARG A 20 14.20 -12.27 12.47
C ARG A 20 13.69 -11.09 13.32
N GLU A 21 13.77 -9.85 12.83
CA GLU A 21 13.20 -8.67 13.50
C GLU A 21 11.68 -8.79 13.57
N LYS A 22 11.03 -9.19 12.48
CA LYS A 22 9.58 -9.44 12.45
C LYS A 22 9.21 -10.64 13.32
N ALA A 23 10.02 -11.70 13.34
CA ALA A 23 9.83 -12.82 14.25
C ALA A 23 9.85 -12.36 15.72
N LYS A 24 10.83 -11.52 16.12
CA LYS A 24 10.87 -10.91 17.45
C LYS A 24 9.62 -10.09 17.74
N ALA A 25 9.15 -9.29 16.77
CA ALA A 25 7.96 -8.45 16.94
C ALA A 25 6.70 -9.28 17.20
N ILE A 26 6.44 -10.35 16.44
CA ILE A 26 5.27 -11.22 16.65
C ILE A 26 5.37 -12.03 17.95
N ILE A 27 6.59 -12.42 18.37
CA ILE A 27 6.81 -13.07 19.67
C ILE A 27 6.47 -12.10 20.81
N MET A 28 7.01 -10.88 20.77
CA MET A 28 6.76 -9.85 21.80
C MET A 28 5.29 -9.40 21.80
N ALA A 29 4.60 -9.44 20.66
CA ALA A 29 3.16 -9.22 20.56
C ALA A 29 2.33 -10.39 21.15
N GLY A 30 2.99 -11.46 21.61
CA GLY A 30 2.35 -12.61 22.21
C GLY A 30 1.52 -13.46 21.25
N GLN A 31 1.91 -13.49 20.00
CA GLN A 31 1.26 -14.29 18.96
C GLN A 31 1.87 -15.68 18.82
N VAL A 32 2.98 -15.96 19.52
CA VAL A 32 3.71 -17.23 19.43
C VAL A 32 3.42 -18.11 20.63
N TYR A 33 3.12 -19.37 20.36
CA TYR A 33 2.81 -20.39 21.34
C TYR A 33 3.74 -21.60 21.16
N VAL A 34 4.26 -22.10 22.27
CA VAL A 34 5.06 -23.33 22.32
C VAL A 34 4.30 -24.30 23.22
N ASN A 35 3.96 -25.48 22.70
CA ASN A 35 3.15 -26.48 23.41
C ASN A 35 1.87 -25.90 24.03
N ASN A 36 1.12 -25.08 23.25
CA ASN A 36 -0.07 -24.35 23.67
C ASN A 36 0.14 -23.25 24.72
N GLN A 37 1.37 -22.97 25.14
CA GLN A 37 1.67 -21.89 26.08
C GLN A 37 2.20 -20.69 25.33
N LYS A 38 1.66 -19.50 25.63
CA LYS A 38 2.12 -18.23 25.06
C LYS A 38 3.54 -17.94 25.50
N VAL A 39 4.42 -17.62 24.55
CA VAL A 39 5.79 -17.22 24.78
C VAL A 39 6.05 -15.85 24.18
N ASP A 40 6.49 -14.89 24.98
CA ASP A 40 6.76 -13.50 24.59
C ASP A 40 8.26 -13.13 24.57
N LYS A 41 9.14 -14.11 24.88
CA LYS A 41 10.58 -13.93 24.89
C LYS A 41 11.23 -14.48 23.62
N ALA A 42 11.74 -13.61 22.77
CA ALA A 42 12.39 -13.97 21.50
C ALA A 42 13.59 -14.91 21.67
N GLY A 43 14.27 -14.83 22.81
CA GLY A 43 15.41 -15.69 23.16
C GLY A 43 15.02 -17.04 23.79
N PHE A 44 13.73 -17.37 23.89
CA PHE A 44 13.30 -18.67 24.41
C PHE A 44 13.92 -19.81 23.60
N GLU A 45 14.40 -20.85 24.29
CA GLU A 45 15.05 -22.01 23.67
C GLU A 45 14.04 -23.14 23.49
N LEU A 46 13.77 -23.49 22.23
CA LEU A 46 12.98 -24.66 21.88
C LEU A 46 13.77 -25.93 22.12
N LYS A 47 13.10 -26.97 22.60
CA LYS A 47 13.59 -28.34 22.74
C LYS A 47 13.12 -29.17 21.55
N GLU A 48 13.81 -30.26 21.30
CA GLU A 48 13.39 -31.25 20.32
C GLU A 48 12.00 -31.82 20.72
N GLY A 49 11.06 -31.77 19.76
CA GLY A 49 9.65 -32.17 19.99
C GLY A 49 8.71 -31.06 20.44
N ASP A 50 9.18 -29.85 20.72
CA ASP A 50 8.31 -28.73 21.02
C ASP A 50 7.46 -28.36 19.79
N LYS A 51 6.15 -28.18 20.02
CA LYS A 51 5.20 -27.74 18.97
C LYS A 51 5.15 -26.22 18.97
N LEU A 52 5.65 -25.62 17.89
CA LEU A 52 5.60 -24.20 17.63
C LEU A 52 4.32 -23.84 16.85
N GLU A 53 3.55 -22.91 17.37
CA GLU A 53 2.38 -22.35 16.70
C GLU A 53 2.44 -20.81 16.74
N VAL A 54 2.12 -20.16 15.62
CA VAL A 54 1.89 -18.74 15.59
C VAL A 54 0.38 -18.50 15.48
N ARG A 55 -0.20 -17.90 16.52
CA ARG A 55 -1.61 -17.58 16.62
C ARG A 55 -1.79 -16.09 16.53
N GLY A 56 -2.60 -15.66 15.61
CA GLY A 56 -2.86 -14.26 15.31
C GLY A 56 -3.05 -14.12 13.80
N LYS A 57 -3.68 -13.06 13.36
CA LYS A 57 -3.73 -12.76 11.92
C LYS A 57 -2.30 -12.45 11.47
N THR A 58 -1.63 -13.40 10.87
CA THR A 58 -0.49 -13.09 9.99
C THR A 58 -1.00 -12.07 8.98
N LEU A 59 -0.30 -10.97 8.82
CA LEU A 59 -0.69 -10.02 7.78
C LEU A 59 -0.69 -10.78 6.45
N LYS A 60 -1.79 -10.66 5.70
CA LYS A 60 -1.92 -11.29 4.37
C LYS A 60 -0.81 -10.82 3.42
N TYR A 61 -0.35 -9.60 3.63
CA TYR A 61 0.70 -8.93 2.86
C TYR A 61 1.85 -8.50 3.78
N VAL A 62 3.01 -8.22 3.21
CA VAL A 62 4.21 -7.77 3.96
C VAL A 62 3.98 -6.51 4.80
N SER A 63 2.93 -5.76 4.52
CA SER A 63 2.46 -4.63 5.34
C SER A 63 0.95 -4.41 5.20
N ARG A 64 0.36 -3.61 6.12
CA ARG A 64 -1.06 -3.21 6.07
C ARG A 64 -1.44 -2.45 4.79
N GLY A 65 -0.45 -1.88 4.09
CA GLY A 65 -0.67 -1.21 2.80
C GLY A 65 -1.38 -2.09 1.79
N GLY A 66 -1.04 -3.39 1.71
CA GLY A 66 -1.68 -4.33 0.80
C GLY A 66 -3.20 -4.44 0.95
N LEU A 67 -3.74 -4.23 2.17
CA LEU A 67 -5.18 -4.24 2.43
C LEU A 67 -5.92 -3.07 1.72
N LYS A 68 -5.24 -1.96 1.47
CA LYS A 68 -5.80 -0.82 0.75
C LYS A 68 -6.04 -1.17 -0.72
N LEU A 69 -5.05 -1.77 -1.38
CA LEU A 69 -5.19 -2.23 -2.77
C LEU A 69 -6.17 -3.39 -2.88
N GLU A 70 -6.15 -4.32 -1.93
CA GLU A 70 -7.15 -5.39 -1.86
C GLU A 70 -8.57 -4.84 -1.81
N LYS A 71 -8.82 -3.82 -0.98
CA LYS A 71 -10.12 -3.13 -0.92
C LYS A 71 -10.49 -2.51 -2.26
N ALA A 72 -9.55 -1.83 -2.93
CA ALA A 72 -9.78 -1.28 -4.26
C ALA A 72 -10.20 -2.37 -5.26
N MET A 73 -9.51 -3.53 -5.26
CA MET A 73 -9.84 -4.66 -6.13
C MET A 73 -11.18 -5.34 -5.81
N GLN A 74 -11.66 -5.21 -4.57
CA GLN A 74 -12.98 -5.73 -4.17
C GLN A 74 -14.13 -4.85 -4.67
N VAL A 75 -13.90 -3.54 -4.77
CA VAL A 75 -14.95 -2.56 -5.08
C VAL A 75 -14.88 -2.03 -6.51
N PHE A 76 -13.73 -2.11 -7.16
CA PHE A 76 -13.52 -1.69 -8.54
C PHE A 76 -13.19 -2.89 -9.45
N PRO A 77 -13.51 -2.84 -10.75
CA PRO A 77 -13.25 -3.93 -11.69
C PRO A 77 -11.78 -4.02 -12.10
N ILE A 78 -10.87 -4.17 -11.12
CA ILE A 78 -9.43 -4.24 -11.32
C ILE A 78 -9.01 -5.71 -11.45
N THR A 79 -8.29 -6.03 -12.52
CA THR A 79 -7.63 -7.33 -12.73
C THR A 79 -6.14 -7.10 -12.93
N LEU A 80 -5.30 -7.91 -12.30
CA LEU A 80 -3.83 -7.74 -12.35
C LEU A 80 -3.11 -8.91 -13.02
N ALA A 81 -3.82 -10.00 -13.35
CA ALA A 81 -3.24 -11.16 -13.98
C ALA A 81 -2.51 -10.79 -15.28
N ASP A 82 -1.26 -11.23 -15.40
CA ASP A 82 -0.35 -11.01 -16.53
C ASP A 82 -0.02 -9.53 -16.85
N LYS A 83 -0.37 -8.59 -15.95
CA LYS A 83 -0.11 -7.17 -16.15
C LYS A 83 1.28 -6.75 -15.68
N ILE A 84 1.81 -5.74 -16.36
CA ILE A 84 2.99 -4.98 -15.92
C ILE A 84 2.47 -3.85 -15.03
N CYS A 85 2.88 -3.89 -13.77
CA CYS A 85 2.37 -3.01 -12.73
C CYS A 85 3.47 -2.10 -12.19
N MET A 86 3.04 -1.02 -11.51
CA MET A 86 3.93 -0.10 -10.80
C MET A 86 3.37 0.22 -9.42
N ASP A 87 4.25 0.23 -8.41
CA ASP A 87 3.95 0.63 -7.03
C ASP A 87 4.74 1.89 -6.71
N VAL A 88 4.05 3.04 -6.69
CA VAL A 88 4.65 4.37 -6.43
C VAL A 88 4.52 4.70 -4.96
N GLY A 89 5.66 4.75 -4.27
CA GLY A 89 5.75 4.84 -2.81
C GLY A 89 5.70 3.45 -2.17
N ALA A 90 6.47 2.51 -2.72
CA ALA A 90 6.41 1.10 -2.36
C ALA A 90 6.71 0.81 -0.88
N SER A 91 7.58 1.59 -0.23
CA SER A 91 7.96 1.41 1.18
C SER A 91 8.33 -0.04 1.50
N THR A 92 7.61 -0.71 2.40
CA THR A 92 7.81 -2.13 2.73
C THR A 92 7.33 -3.07 1.60
N GLY A 93 6.54 -2.60 0.63
CA GLY A 93 6.06 -3.37 -0.50
C GLY A 93 4.67 -4.00 -0.32
N GLY A 94 3.81 -3.40 0.51
CA GLY A 94 2.47 -3.95 0.73
C GLY A 94 1.62 -4.01 -0.54
N PHE A 95 1.69 -2.99 -1.38
CA PHE A 95 0.96 -2.97 -2.65
C PHE A 95 1.64 -3.88 -3.68
N THR A 96 2.98 -3.85 -3.76
CA THR A 96 3.77 -4.77 -4.58
C THR A 96 3.38 -6.23 -4.30
N ASP A 97 3.36 -6.65 -3.03
CA ASP A 97 2.98 -7.99 -2.60
C ASP A 97 1.53 -8.33 -2.99
N CYS A 98 0.61 -7.38 -2.79
CA CYS A 98 -0.77 -7.55 -3.23
C CYS A 98 -0.87 -7.77 -4.75
N MET A 99 -0.14 -7.00 -5.56
CA MET A 99 -0.12 -7.16 -7.01
C MET A 99 0.41 -8.53 -7.42
N LEU A 100 1.53 -8.98 -6.85
CA LEU A 100 2.13 -10.27 -7.14
C LEU A 100 1.23 -11.45 -6.76
N GLN A 101 0.56 -11.38 -5.60
CA GLN A 101 -0.40 -12.40 -5.15
C GLN A 101 -1.65 -12.46 -6.06
N ASN A 102 -1.97 -11.37 -6.76
CA ASN A 102 -3.06 -11.30 -7.75
C ASN A 102 -2.60 -11.48 -9.20
N GLY A 103 -1.41 -12.07 -9.41
CA GLY A 103 -0.96 -12.55 -10.69
C GLY A 103 -0.26 -11.51 -11.57
N ALA A 104 0.19 -10.38 -11.03
CA ALA A 104 0.99 -9.42 -11.79
C ALA A 104 2.25 -10.12 -12.38
N LYS A 105 2.49 -9.87 -13.66
CA LYS A 105 3.64 -10.42 -14.40
C LYS A 105 4.94 -9.78 -13.94
N ARG A 106 4.91 -8.47 -13.71
CA ARG A 106 6.04 -7.65 -13.24
C ARG A 106 5.54 -6.47 -12.43
N VAL A 107 6.30 -6.07 -11.40
CA VAL A 107 5.99 -4.89 -10.59
C VAL A 107 7.25 -4.02 -10.46
N TYR A 108 7.17 -2.78 -10.93
CA TYR A 108 8.15 -1.74 -10.68
C TYR A 108 7.85 -1.10 -9.33
N SER A 109 8.67 -1.37 -8.31
CA SER A 109 8.50 -0.84 -6.95
C SER A 109 9.38 0.39 -6.79
N VAL A 110 8.76 1.58 -6.81
CA VAL A 110 9.45 2.88 -6.81
C VAL A 110 9.35 3.53 -5.45
N ASP A 111 10.48 3.88 -4.84
CA ASP A 111 10.51 4.59 -3.56
C ASP A 111 11.73 5.53 -3.47
N VAL A 112 11.55 6.69 -2.79
CA VAL A 112 12.65 7.61 -2.51
C VAL A 112 13.57 7.09 -1.41
N GLY A 113 13.07 6.19 -0.55
CA GLY A 113 13.80 5.54 0.54
C GLY A 113 14.77 4.48 0.02
N TYR A 114 15.50 3.89 0.97
CA TYR A 114 16.45 2.81 0.71
C TYR A 114 16.35 1.71 1.75
N GLY A 115 16.44 0.45 1.31
CA GLY A 115 16.44 -0.71 2.20
C GLY A 115 15.11 -1.00 2.88
N GLN A 116 13.99 -0.41 2.42
CA GLN A 116 12.67 -0.57 3.03
C GLN A 116 11.90 -1.76 2.48
N LEU A 117 12.06 -2.07 1.20
CA LEU A 117 11.34 -3.15 0.54
C LEU A 117 11.64 -4.48 1.22
N ALA A 118 10.61 -5.26 1.53
CA ALA A 118 10.75 -6.57 2.18
C ALA A 118 11.68 -7.49 1.38
N TRP A 119 12.50 -8.27 2.09
CA TRP A 119 13.51 -9.13 1.44
C TRP A 119 12.90 -10.12 0.46
N SER A 120 11.76 -10.71 0.79
CA SER A 120 11.03 -11.62 -0.11
C SER A 120 10.64 -11.00 -1.43
N LEU A 121 10.31 -9.70 -1.44
CA LEU A 121 9.97 -8.95 -2.65
C LEU A 121 11.23 -8.51 -3.41
N ARG A 122 12.27 -8.14 -2.67
CA ARG A 122 13.57 -7.74 -3.24
C ARG A 122 14.24 -8.86 -4.03
N THR A 123 13.97 -10.11 -3.66
CA THR A 123 14.52 -11.32 -4.29
C THR A 123 13.54 -12.02 -5.25
N ASP A 124 12.36 -11.47 -5.47
CA ASP A 124 11.39 -11.99 -6.45
C ASP A 124 11.74 -11.47 -7.86
N ASP A 125 12.00 -12.35 -8.80
CA ASP A 125 12.40 -12.03 -10.18
C ASP A 125 11.35 -11.20 -10.94
N ARG A 126 10.12 -11.13 -10.44
CA ARG A 126 9.05 -10.31 -11.00
C ARG A 126 9.10 -8.85 -10.51
N VAL A 127 9.93 -8.54 -9.52
CA VAL A 127 10.03 -7.20 -8.92
C VAL A 127 11.25 -6.47 -9.45
N VAL A 128 11.02 -5.29 -10.01
CA VAL A 128 12.07 -4.33 -10.33
C VAL A 128 12.13 -3.29 -9.22
N ASN A 129 13.14 -3.38 -8.37
CA ASN A 129 13.31 -2.50 -7.22
C ASN A 129 14.00 -1.18 -7.61
N LEU A 130 13.25 -0.08 -7.62
CA LEU A 130 13.73 1.27 -7.92
C LEU A 130 13.75 2.13 -6.65
N GLU A 131 14.61 1.77 -5.71
CA GLU A 131 14.89 2.57 -4.51
C GLU A 131 15.72 3.82 -4.83
N ARG A 132 15.71 4.82 -3.92
CA ARG A 132 16.36 6.14 -4.09
C ARG A 132 15.89 6.86 -5.36
N THR A 133 14.68 6.54 -5.81
CA THR A 133 14.12 7.07 -7.06
C THR A 133 12.96 8.01 -6.74
N ASN A 134 13.11 9.26 -7.15
CA ASN A 134 12.04 10.24 -7.03
C ASN A 134 11.12 10.12 -8.25
N PHE A 135 9.90 9.66 -8.01
CA PHE A 135 8.92 9.44 -9.08
C PHE A 135 8.66 10.67 -9.97
N ARG A 136 8.84 11.89 -9.44
CA ARG A 136 8.69 13.12 -10.23
C ARG A 136 9.71 13.25 -11.36
N HIS A 137 10.80 12.52 -11.29
CA HIS A 137 11.92 12.58 -12.23
C HIS A 137 12.23 11.23 -12.86
N ILE A 138 11.33 10.26 -12.69
CA ILE A 138 11.48 8.94 -13.30
C ILE A 138 11.41 9.05 -14.83
N THR A 139 12.21 8.26 -15.52
CA THR A 139 12.30 8.29 -16.98
C THR A 139 11.87 6.94 -17.59
N GLU A 140 11.53 6.97 -18.87
CA GLU A 140 11.24 5.75 -19.65
C GLU A 140 12.45 4.82 -19.75
N GLU A 141 13.68 5.31 -19.59
CA GLU A 141 14.87 4.46 -19.51
C GLU A 141 14.88 3.59 -18.24
N GLN A 142 14.38 4.12 -17.12
CA GLN A 142 14.25 3.38 -15.85
C GLN A 142 13.06 2.43 -15.88
N VAL A 143 12.04 2.74 -16.68
CA VAL A 143 10.80 1.97 -16.84
C VAL A 143 10.52 1.77 -18.34
N PRO A 144 11.25 0.86 -19.00
CA PRO A 144 11.18 0.72 -20.46
C PRO A 144 9.90 0.02 -20.95
N GLU A 145 9.09 -0.51 -20.04
CA GLU A 145 7.83 -1.18 -20.36
C GLU A 145 6.64 -0.24 -20.07
N ALA A 146 5.67 -0.21 -20.97
CA ALA A 146 4.42 0.52 -20.74
C ALA A 146 3.64 -0.14 -19.58
N ILE A 147 3.19 0.66 -18.64
CA ILE A 147 2.52 0.21 -17.42
C ILE A 147 1.03 -0.01 -17.67
N ASP A 148 0.52 -1.19 -17.36
CA ASP A 148 -0.90 -1.53 -17.43
C ASP A 148 -1.70 -0.98 -16.24
N PHE A 149 -1.11 -1.07 -15.06
CA PHE A 149 -1.75 -0.66 -13.80
C PHE A 149 -0.72 -0.08 -12.83
N ALA A 150 -1.10 1.00 -12.14
CA ALA A 150 -0.27 1.58 -11.11
C ALA A 150 -1.04 1.74 -9.79
N SER A 151 -0.34 1.61 -8.67
CA SER A 151 -0.78 2.09 -7.37
C SER A 151 0.07 3.27 -6.92
N VAL A 152 -0.54 4.22 -6.21
CA VAL A 152 0.15 5.41 -5.69
C VAL A 152 -0.18 5.60 -4.22
N ASP A 153 0.80 5.37 -3.34
CA ASP A 153 0.71 5.58 -1.88
C ASP A 153 1.88 6.45 -1.38
N VAL A 154 1.96 7.69 -1.86
CA VAL A 154 3.03 8.64 -1.52
C VAL A 154 2.73 9.44 -0.27
N SER A 155 3.77 9.93 0.42
CA SER A 155 3.66 10.76 1.62
C SER A 155 4.42 12.07 1.46
N PHE A 156 3.93 13.13 2.13
CA PHE A 156 4.54 14.47 2.15
C PHE A 156 4.60 15.19 0.80
N ILE A 157 3.76 14.77 -0.15
CA ILE A 157 3.66 15.35 -1.49
C ILE A 157 2.20 15.25 -1.97
N SER A 158 1.75 16.26 -2.73
CA SER A 158 0.46 16.26 -3.41
C SER A 158 0.49 15.39 -4.66
N LEU A 159 -0.62 14.72 -4.96
CA LEU A 159 -0.84 13.95 -6.18
C LEU A 159 -0.69 14.81 -7.45
N LYS A 160 -0.85 16.14 -7.35
CA LYS A 160 -0.57 17.09 -8.43
C LYS A 160 0.81 16.87 -9.06
N HIS A 161 1.80 16.50 -8.26
CA HIS A 161 3.18 16.28 -8.72
C HIS A 161 3.44 14.85 -9.21
N ILE A 162 2.48 13.98 -9.06
CA ILE A 162 2.55 12.55 -9.43
C ILE A 162 1.84 12.29 -10.76
N PHE A 163 0.67 12.87 -10.96
CA PHE A 163 -0.15 12.65 -12.15
C PHE A 163 0.57 12.85 -13.48
N PRO A 164 1.43 13.88 -13.70
CA PRO A 164 2.10 14.04 -14.99
C PRO A 164 2.95 12.82 -15.40
N ASN A 165 3.80 12.33 -14.49
CA ASN A 165 4.64 11.16 -14.79
C ASN A 165 3.84 9.84 -14.75
N LEU A 166 2.79 9.75 -13.94
CA LEU A 166 1.88 8.62 -13.97
C LEU A 166 1.21 8.51 -15.35
N HIS A 167 0.74 9.64 -15.90
CA HIS A 167 0.16 9.70 -17.24
C HIS A 167 1.18 9.31 -18.33
N LEU A 168 2.41 9.76 -18.20
CA LEU A 168 3.49 9.44 -19.16
C LEU A 168 3.71 7.93 -19.25
N LEU A 169 3.87 7.26 -18.09
CA LEU A 169 4.26 5.85 -18.02
C LEU A 169 3.13 4.85 -18.25
N LEU A 170 1.88 5.26 -17.99
CA LEU A 170 0.73 4.41 -18.28
C LEU A 170 0.47 4.33 -19.77
N ARG A 171 0.20 3.10 -20.26
CA ARG A 171 -0.29 2.92 -21.63
C ARG A 171 -1.66 3.58 -21.83
N PRO A 172 -2.14 3.76 -23.08
CA PRO A 172 -3.53 4.14 -23.33
C PRO A 172 -4.52 3.19 -22.61
N CYS A 173 -5.53 3.74 -21.97
CA CYS A 173 -6.47 3.00 -21.11
C CYS A 173 -5.80 2.25 -19.93
N GLY A 174 -4.56 2.58 -19.60
CA GLY A 174 -3.89 2.11 -18.39
C GLY A 174 -4.55 2.72 -17.14
N GLN A 175 -4.64 1.93 -16.08
CA GLN A 175 -5.41 2.27 -14.89
C GLN A 175 -4.54 2.50 -13.67
N ALA A 176 -5.03 3.27 -12.73
CA ALA A 176 -4.34 3.44 -11.45
C ALA A 176 -5.30 3.58 -10.27
N VAL A 177 -4.80 3.18 -9.08
CA VAL A 177 -5.41 3.51 -7.79
C VAL A 177 -4.48 4.45 -7.05
N CYS A 178 -4.95 5.68 -6.79
CA CYS A 178 -4.19 6.70 -6.08
C CYS A 178 -4.78 6.93 -4.69
N LEU A 179 -3.96 6.93 -3.65
CA LEU A 179 -4.40 7.32 -2.32
C LEU A 179 -4.46 8.83 -2.19
N ILE A 180 -5.66 9.34 -1.93
CA ILE A 180 -5.86 10.72 -1.50
C ILE A 180 -5.64 10.77 0.00
N LYS A 181 -4.65 11.54 0.41
CA LYS A 181 -4.30 11.75 1.82
C LYS A 181 -4.58 13.21 2.20
N PRO A 182 -5.71 13.50 2.87
CA PRO A 182 -6.11 14.88 3.18
C PRO A 182 -5.01 15.69 3.85
N GLN A 183 -4.21 15.08 4.72
CA GLN A 183 -3.12 15.75 5.42
C GLN A 183 -1.99 16.27 4.50
N PHE A 184 -1.86 15.76 3.29
CA PHE A 184 -0.87 16.22 2.31
C PHE A 184 -1.46 17.07 1.19
N GLU A 185 -2.79 17.18 1.15
CA GLU A 185 -3.53 17.93 0.15
C GLU A 185 -4.20 19.20 0.70
N ALA A 186 -4.65 19.24 1.95
CA ALA A 186 -5.53 20.28 2.49
C ALA A 186 -4.89 21.66 2.66
N GLY A 187 -3.54 21.74 2.71
CA GLY A 187 -2.82 22.94 3.16
C GLY A 187 -2.58 22.94 4.68
N ARG A 188 -1.56 23.65 5.11
CA ARG A 188 -1.07 23.59 6.51
C ARG A 188 -2.07 24.14 7.53
N ASP A 189 -2.87 25.10 7.15
CA ASP A 189 -3.89 25.77 7.97
C ASP A 189 -5.06 24.86 8.35
N LYS A 190 -5.35 23.85 7.52
CA LYS A 190 -6.42 22.86 7.74
C LYS A 190 -5.96 21.56 8.40
N VAL A 191 -4.66 21.43 8.68
CA VAL A 191 -4.08 20.26 9.33
C VAL A 191 -3.88 20.54 10.81
N GLY A 192 -4.52 19.75 11.67
CA GLY A 192 -4.44 19.90 13.12
C GLY A 192 -3.03 19.62 13.69
N LYS A 193 -2.79 19.99 14.95
CA LYS A 193 -1.48 19.88 15.64
C LYS A 193 -0.83 18.49 15.60
N LYS A 194 -1.62 17.44 15.44
CA LYS A 194 -1.14 16.04 15.32
C LYS A 194 -1.02 15.55 13.87
N GLY A 195 -1.06 16.45 12.89
CA GLY A 195 -1.02 16.04 11.47
C GLY A 195 -2.32 15.39 10.97
N VAL A 196 -3.46 15.62 11.63
CA VAL A 196 -4.73 14.99 11.28
C VAL A 196 -5.73 16.04 10.79
N VAL A 197 -6.33 15.76 9.64
CA VAL A 197 -7.51 16.49 9.12
C VAL A 197 -8.76 15.80 9.67
N ARG A 198 -9.64 16.57 10.33
CA ARG A 198 -10.82 16.01 11.01
C ARG A 198 -12.13 16.44 10.40
N GLU A 199 -12.16 17.61 9.78
CA GLU A 199 -13.37 18.25 9.27
C GLU A 199 -13.84 17.57 7.98
N ALA A 200 -15.06 17.05 7.97
CA ALA A 200 -15.65 16.42 6.80
C ALA A 200 -15.70 17.36 5.58
N ALA A 201 -15.97 18.64 5.81
CA ALA A 201 -15.96 19.66 4.75
C ALA A 201 -14.55 19.80 4.12
N THR A 202 -13.49 19.71 4.91
CA THR A 202 -12.10 19.73 4.39
C THR A 202 -11.78 18.45 3.59
N HIS A 203 -12.26 17.29 4.03
CA HIS A 203 -12.12 16.05 3.27
C HIS A 203 -12.82 16.15 1.93
N LEU A 204 -14.05 16.66 1.90
CA LEU A 204 -14.81 16.84 0.66
C LEU A 204 -14.08 17.76 -0.31
N GLU A 205 -13.65 18.95 0.16
CA GLU A 205 -12.89 19.90 -0.66
C GLU A 205 -11.62 19.26 -1.24
N VAL A 206 -10.89 18.49 -0.44
CA VAL A 206 -9.68 17.79 -0.90
C VAL A 206 -10.00 16.77 -1.97
N VAL A 207 -11.01 15.93 -1.75
CA VAL A 207 -11.39 14.88 -2.71
C VAL A 207 -11.82 15.50 -4.04
N GLU A 208 -12.70 16.50 -4.02
CA GLU A 208 -13.15 17.20 -5.23
C GLU A 208 -12.00 17.87 -5.99
N ARG A 209 -11.08 18.52 -5.26
CA ARG A 209 -9.90 19.13 -5.88
C ARG A 209 -8.97 18.10 -6.52
N VAL A 210 -8.75 16.94 -5.90
CA VAL A 210 -7.91 15.88 -6.48
C VAL A 210 -8.57 15.25 -7.69
N ILE A 211 -9.89 15.10 -7.70
CA ILE A 211 -10.66 14.69 -8.90
C ILE A 211 -10.40 15.69 -10.05
N GLY A 212 -10.51 16.99 -9.78
CA GLY A 212 -10.20 18.03 -10.77
C GLY A 212 -8.77 17.90 -11.31
N MET A 213 -7.78 17.71 -10.43
CA MET A 213 -6.39 17.49 -10.83
C MET A 213 -6.21 16.25 -11.73
N ALA A 214 -6.92 15.15 -11.45
CA ALA A 214 -6.87 13.95 -12.27
C ALA A 214 -7.40 14.22 -13.68
N ILE A 215 -8.54 14.88 -13.81
CA ILE A 215 -9.13 15.29 -15.09
C ILE A 215 -8.19 16.20 -15.88
N GLU A 216 -7.62 17.22 -15.24
CA GLU A 216 -6.66 18.15 -15.85
C GLU A 216 -5.40 17.45 -16.37
N ASN A 217 -5.02 16.31 -15.79
CA ASN A 217 -3.87 15.51 -16.19
C ASN A 217 -4.22 14.33 -17.12
N GLY A 218 -5.39 14.32 -17.74
CA GLY A 218 -5.75 13.32 -18.75
C GLY A 218 -6.26 12.00 -18.18
N PHE A 219 -6.84 12.01 -16.98
CA PHE A 219 -7.42 10.82 -16.37
C PHE A 219 -8.94 10.92 -16.26
N SER A 220 -9.66 9.90 -16.69
CA SER A 220 -11.05 9.68 -16.26
C SER A 220 -11.08 9.14 -14.84
N VAL A 221 -12.01 9.62 -14.02
CA VAL A 221 -12.25 9.10 -12.67
C VAL A 221 -13.35 8.06 -12.75
N LEU A 222 -13.00 6.80 -12.52
CA LEU A 222 -13.90 5.65 -12.66
C LEU A 222 -14.54 5.22 -11.34
N GLY A 223 -13.93 5.59 -10.20
CA GLY A 223 -14.45 5.18 -8.90
C GLY A 223 -13.77 5.88 -7.73
N LEU A 224 -14.46 5.86 -6.60
CA LEU A 224 -13.99 6.48 -5.36
C LEU A 224 -14.47 5.67 -4.16
N GLU A 225 -13.56 5.33 -3.25
CA GLU A 225 -13.87 4.59 -2.02
C GLU A 225 -12.95 5.06 -0.88
N PHE A 226 -13.25 4.77 0.38
CA PHE A 226 -12.33 5.06 1.48
C PHE A 226 -11.49 3.83 1.85
N SER A 227 -10.28 4.11 2.34
CA SER A 227 -9.35 3.08 2.78
C SER A 227 -9.89 2.28 3.97
N PRO A 228 -9.75 0.94 3.99
CA PRO A 228 -10.19 0.11 5.12
C PRO A 228 -9.33 0.30 6.38
N VAL A 229 -8.20 0.98 6.24
CA VAL A 229 -7.26 1.28 7.32
C VAL A 229 -6.92 2.76 7.32
N LYS A 230 -6.87 3.36 8.50
CA LYS A 230 -6.41 4.74 8.67
C LYS A 230 -4.89 4.84 8.47
N GLY A 231 -4.43 6.03 8.06
CA GLY A 231 -3.02 6.39 8.07
C GLY A 231 -2.39 6.30 9.47
N PRO A 232 -1.06 6.37 9.58
CA PRO A 232 -0.33 6.18 10.85
C PRO A 232 -0.82 7.08 11.98
N GLU A 233 -1.16 8.34 11.67
CA GLU A 233 -1.63 9.34 12.65
C GLU A 233 -3.16 9.31 12.86
N GLY A 234 -3.86 8.39 12.17
CA GLY A 234 -5.31 8.23 12.27
C GLY A 234 -6.10 9.00 11.21
N ASN A 235 -5.46 9.54 10.17
CA ASN A 235 -6.15 10.16 9.05
C ASN A 235 -7.00 9.16 8.27
N ILE A 236 -8.20 9.57 7.87
CA ILE A 236 -8.99 8.88 6.84
C ILE A 236 -8.31 9.15 5.50
N GLU A 237 -8.13 8.11 4.71
CA GLU A 237 -7.54 8.17 3.37
C GLU A 237 -8.54 7.62 2.36
N TYR A 238 -8.47 8.08 1.10
CA TYR A 238 -9.42 7.69 0.06
C TYR A 238 -8.70 7.02 -1.11
N LEU A 239 -9.39 6.11 -1.77
CA LEU A 239 -8.94 5.35 -2.93
C LEU A 239 -9.58 5.96 -4.16
N LEU A 240 -8.79 6.62 -5.01
CA LEU A 240 -9.22 7.20 -6.27
C LEU A 240 -8.83 6.23 -7.40
N TYR A 241 -9.81 5.68 -8.11
CA TYR A 241 -9.60 4.80 -9.26
C TYR A 241 -9.73 5.60 -10.55
N VAL A 242 -8.66 5.60 -11.34
CA VAL A 242 -8.54 6.41 -12.56
C VAL A 242 -8.08 5.58 -13.75
N GLU A 243 -8.35 6.08 -14.94
CA GLU A 243 -7.89 5.52 -16.22
C GLU A 243 -7.35 6.64 -17.13
N LYS A 244 -6.20 6.40 -17.76
CA LYS A 244 -5.65 7.31 -18.78
C LYS A 244 -6.60 7.39 -19.96
N SER A 245 -7.06 8.59 -20.30
CA SER A 245 -8.13 8.83 -21.26
C SER A 245 -7.83 10.02 -22.18
N GLU A 246 -8.24 9.91 -23.44
CA GLU A 246 -8.19 11.04 -24.40
C GLU A 246 -9.36 12.01 -24.17
N ALA A 247 -10.44 11.55 -23.52
CA ALA A 247 -11.60 12.35 -23.16
C ALA A 247 -11.93 12.17 -21.68
N PRO A 248 -11.17 12.83 -20.77
CA PRO A 248 -11.34 12.67 -19.34
C PRO A 248 -12.72 13.04 -18.85
N ALA A 249 -13.33 12.17 -18.04
CA ALA A 249 -14.64 12.36 -17.47
C ALA A 249 -14.74 11.74 -16.06
N VAL A 250 -15.73 12.16 -15.30
CA VAL A 250 -16.05 11.55 -14.00
C VAL A 250 -17.26 10.61 -14.20
N ALA A 251 -17.12 9.37 -13.75
CA ALA A 251 -18.20 8.40 -13.80
C ALA A 251 -19.39 8.86 -12.93
N ARG A 252 -20.61 8.50 -13.34
CA ARG A 252 -21.86 8.93 -12.65
C ARG A 252 -21.95 8.46 -11.20
N GLU A 253 -21.33 7.34 -10.90
CA GLU A 253 -21.35 6.69 -9.59
C GLU A 253 -20.41 7.35 -8.59
N VAL A 254 -19.56 8.28 -9.04
CA VAL A 254 -18.61 9.00 -8.17
C VAL A 254 -19.34 10.14 -7.47
N ASP A 255 -19.60 9.94 -6.18
CA ASP A 255 -20.23 10.93 -5.30
C ASP A 255 -19.30 11.20 -4.09
N PRO A 256 -18.48 12.27 -4.14
CA PRO A 256 -17.57 12.63 -3.07
C PRO A 256 -18.27 12.93 -1.75
N ALA A 257 -19.43 13.59 -1.78
CA ALA A 257 -20.15 13.98 -0.57
C ALA A 257 -20.69 12.75 0.18
N ALA A 258 -21.35 11.84 -0.55
CA ALA A 258 -21.83 10.58 0.03
C ALA A 258 -20.69 9.72 0.56
N LEU A 259 -19.54 9.66 -0.14
CA LEU A 259 -18.38 8.90 0.30
C LEU A 259 -17.79 9.46 1.59
N VAL A 260 -17.58 10.77 1.67
CA VAL A 260 -17.02 11.42 2.88
C VAL A 260 -17.95 11.19 4.07
N GLY A 261 -19.28 11.31 3.89
CA GLY A 261 -20.25 10.99 4.93
C GLY A 261 -20.06 9.56 5.46
N ARG A 262 -20.09 8.55 4.58
CA ARG A 262 -19.88 7.14 4.95
C ARG A 262 -18.54 6.88 5.65
N SER A 263 -17.46 7.52 5.19
CA SER A 263 -16.14 7.34 5.79
C SER A 263 -16.06 7.88 7.23
N HIS A 264 -16.71 9.00 7.50
CA HIS A 264 -16.81 9.57 8.84
C HIS A 264 -17.70 8.74 9.77
N GLU A 265 -18.82 8.20 9.29
CA GLU A 265 -19.68 7.29 10.07
C GLU A 265 -18.95 5.98 10.43
N ALA A 266 -18.15 5.45 9.51
CA ALA A 266 -17.49 4.14 9.70
C ALA A 266 -16.17 4.23 10.50
N LEU A 267 -15.49 5.36 10.45
CA LEU A 267 -14.10 5.46 10.93
C LEU A 267 -13.87 6.53 12.01
N VAL A 268 -14.84 7.35 12.38
CA VAL A 268 -14.70 8.39 13.44
C VAL A 268 -15.38 8.02 14.80
#